data_0444d01bd72b2b344b89a373bfddda8b
#
_entry.id   0444d01bd72b2b344b89a373bfddda8b
#
_cell.length_a   1.000
_cell.length_b   1.000
_cell.length_c   1.000
_cell.angle_alpha   90.00
_cell.angle_beta   90.00
_cell.angle_gamma   90.00
#
_symmetry.space_group_name_H-M   'P 1'
#
loop_
_entity.id
_entity.type
_entity.pdbx_description
1 polymer ?
#
loop_
_entity_poly.entity_id
_entity_poly.type
_entity_poly.pdbx_seq_one_letter_code
_entity_poly.pdbx_strand_id
1 'polypeptide(L)'
;MDVFLIFLFVNFYYLWNGKDNFSKKTWLLFGLSFIGVIVGAIIFGFALKNLVLVWPVITISTAKFLTMAVGASFTAVLAMKFLIVMLCTMFSGFMRFHKKYNSENYQALSSLSKGFSPSLLILAKCVVSCGSVLIFYGIWLA
;
A
#
# COMPACT_ATOMS: atom_id res chain seq x y z
N MET A 1 -14.33 -13.65 -8.49
CA MET A 1 -13.12 -14.26 -7.90
C MET A 1 -11.84 -13.74 -8.55
N ASP A 2 -11.84 -13.53 -9.86
CA ASP A 2 -10.64 -13.11 -10.61
C ASP A 2 -10.10 -11.73 -10.23
N VAL A 3 -10.98 -10.75 -9.99
CA VAL A 3 -10.58 -9.38 -9.61
C VAL A 3 -9.90 -9.35 -8.25
N PHE A 4 -10.37 -10.13 -7.28
CA PHE A 4 -9.72 -10.32 -5.98
C PHE A 4 -8.28 -10.82 -6.14
N LEU A 5 -8.08 -11.86 -6.96
CA LEU A 5 -6.75 -12.42 -7.21
C LEU A 5 -5.82 -11.43 -7.90
N ILE A 6 -6.33 -10.63 -8.85
CA ILE A 6 -5.56 -9.59 -9.55
C ILE A 6 -5.05 -8.56 -8.55
N PHE A 7 -5.91 -8.00 -7.69
CA PHE A 7 -5.49 -7.01 -6.70
C PHE A 7 -4.54 -7.60 -5.66
N LEU A 8 -4.75 -8.83 -5.25
CA LEU A 8 -3.86 -9.52 -4.33
C LEU A 8 -2.47 -9.72 -4.94
N PHE A 9 -2.38 -10.15 -6.21
CA PHE A 9 -1.13 -10.30 -6.94
C PHE A 9 -0.42 -8.94 -7.11
N VAL A 10 -1.14 -7.90 -7.54
CA VAL A 10 -0.59 -6.53 -7.69
C VAL A 10 -0.04 -6.02 -6.36
N ASN A 11 -0.77 -6.26 -5.26
CA ASN A 11 -0.33 -5.86 -3.93
C ASN A 11 0.96 -6.58 -3.52
N PHE A 12 1.03 -7.90 -3.67
CA PHE A 12 2.24 -8.67 -3.37
C PHE A 12 3.42 -8.21 -4.21
N TYR A 13 3.22 -8.08 -5.52
CA TYR A 13 4.26 -7.61 -6.43
C TYR A 13 4.80 -6.23 -6.00
N TYR A 14 3.89 -5.28 -5.73
CA TYR A 14 4.28 -3.92 -5.34
C TYR A 14 4.94 -3.85 -3.96
N LEU A 15 4.48 -4.68 -3.01
CA LEU A 15 5.02 -4.74 -1.66
C LEU A 15 6.45 -5.32 -1.64
N TRP A 16 6.69 -6.38 -2.41
CA TRP A 16 7.96 -7.10 -2.39
C TRP A 16 9.02 -6.52 -3.32
N ASN A 17 8.64 -6.05 -4.50
CA ASN A 17 9.58 -5.53 -5.51
C ASN A 17 9.78 -4.00 -5.46
N GLY A 18 8.91 -3.26 -4.80
CA GLY A 18 9.02 -1.80 -4.69
C GLY A 18 10.11 -1.36 -3.71
N LYS A 19 10.67 -0.16 -3.94
CA LYS A 19 11.63 0.46 -3.00
C LYS A 19 10.97 0.68 -1.63
N ASP A 20 11.68 0.31 -0.56
CA ASP A 20 11.20 0.44 0.82
C ASP A 20 11.70 1.73 1.48
N ASN A 21 12.63 2.45 0.84
CA ASN A 21 13.13 3.74 1.32
C ASN A 21 12.84 4.81 0.26
N PHE A 22 12.09 5.83 0.64
CA PHE A 22 11.65 6.89 -0.26
C PHE A 22 12.52 8.14 -0.12
N SER A 23 12.96 8.68 -1.27
CA SER A 23 13.51 10.03 -1.36
C SER A 23 12.38 11.07 -1.22
N LYS A 24 12.72 12.36 -0.99
CA LYS A 24 11.73 13.45 -0.94
C LYS A 24 10.86 13.50 -2.21
N LYS A 25 11.46 13.29 -3.39
CA LYS A 25 10.74 13.23 -4.67
C LYS A 25 9.78 12.04 -4.73
N THR A 26 10.21 10.88 -4.24
CA THR A 26 9.37 9.66 -4.22
C THR A 26 8.19 9.82 -3.26
N TRP A 27 8.37 10.51 -2.12
CA TRP A 27 7.29 10.84 -1.20
C TRP A 27 6.22 11.72 -1.85
N LEU A 28 6.65 12.73 -2.61
CA LEU A 28 5.74 13.62 -3.33
C LEU A 28 4.96 12.85 -4.40
N LEU A 29 5.64 12.02 -5.20
CA LEU A 29 4.98 11.18 -6.20
C LEU A 29 4.01 10.18 -5.58
N PHE A 30 4.37 9.63 -4.42
CA PHE A 30 3.51 8.72 -3.68
C PHE A 30 2.25 9.43 -3.15
N GLY A 31 2.39 10.65 -2.62
CA GLY A 31 1.25 11.48 -2.24
C GLY A 31 0.33 11.82 -3.42
N LEU A 32 0.91 12.14 -4.58
CA LEU A 32 0.15 12.37 -5.81
C LEU A 32 -0.60 11.11 -6.27
N SER A 33 -0.07 9.91 -6.03
CA SER A 33 -0.76 8.67 -6.40
C SER A 33 -2.06 8.46 -5.60
N PHE A 34 -2.14 8.90 -4.34
CA PHE A 34 -3.40 8.89 -3.58
C PHE A 34 -4.45 9.81 -4.21
N ILE A 35 -4.04 11.02 -4.60
CA ILE A 35 -4.93 11.95 -5.30
C ILE A 35 -5.39 11.33 -6.63
N GLY A 36 -4.46 10.70 -7.36
CA GLY A 36 -4.75 9.99 -8.60
C GLY A 36 -5.77 8.86 -8.43
N VAL A 37 -5.70 8.10 -7.34
CA VAL A 37 -6.68 7.05 -7.02
C VAL A 37 -8.07 7.64 -6.76
N ILE A 38 -8.16 8.74 -6.02
CA ILE A 38 -9.43 9.41 -5.73
C ILE A 38 -10.06 9.92 -7.03
N VAL A 39 -9.30 10.66 -7.83
CA VAL A 39 -9.76 11.19 -9.12
C VAL A 39 -10.14 10.06 -10.08
N GLY A 40 -9.32 9.01 -10.15
CA GLY A 40 -9.59 7.81 -10.95
C GLY A 40 -10.88 7.10 -10.54
N ALA A 41 -11.12 6.94 -9.24
CA ALA A 41 -12.35 6.34 -8.73
C ALA A 41 -13.60 7.19 -9.08
N ILE A 42 -13.49 8.51 -9.03
CA ILE A 42 -14.58 9.42 -9.43
C ILE A 42 -14.88 9.27 -10.92
N ILE A 43 -13.85 9.31 -11.77
CA ILE A 43 -13.99 9.16 -13.23
C ILE A 43 -14.58 7.79 -13.56
N PHE A 44 -14.11 6.73 -12.93
CA PHE A 44 -14.60 5.37 -13.10
C PHE A 44 -16.08 5.24 -12.69
N GLY A 45 -16.47 5.85 -11.57
CA GLY A 45 -17.86 5.90 -11.12
C GLY A 45 -18.78 6.63 -12.10
N PHE A 46 -18.33 7.76 -12.67
CA PHE A 46 -19.08 8.49 -13.72
C PHE A 46 -19.21 7.64 -15.00
N ALA A 47 -18.15 6.97 -15.41
CA ALA A 47 -18.17 6.09 -16.58
C ALA A 47 -19.16 4.93 -16.39
N LEU A 48 -19.14 4.27 -15.24
CA LEU A 48 -20.08 3.19 -14.92
C LEU A 48 -21.52 3.68 -14.84
N LYS A 49 -21.76 4.87 -14.26
CA LYS A 49 -23.10 5.48 -14.22
C LYS A 49 -23.67 5.71 -15.61
N ASN A 50 -22.86 6.23 -16.54
CA ASN A 50 -23.27 6.44 -17.93
C ASN A 50 -23.50 5.09 -18.66
N LEU A 51 -22.67 4.10 -18.36
CA LEU A 51 -22.80 2.76 -18.95
C LEU A 51 -24.14 2.10 -18.54
N VAL A 52 -24.57 2.27 -17.29
CA VAL A 52 -25.88 1.77 -16.81
C VAL A 52 -27.05 2.37 -17.59
N LEU A 53 -26.95 3.63 -18.04
CA LEU A 53 -27.99 4.29 -18.82
C LEU A 53 -28.10 3.73 -20.24
N VAL A 54 -26.98 3.27 -20.82
CA VAL A 54 -26.92 2.77 -22.19
C VAL A 54 -27.11 1.24 -22.24
N TRP A 55 -26.69 0.55 -21.19
CA TRP A 55 -26.68 -0.92 -21.12
C TRP A 55 -27.34 -1.43 -19.83
N PRO A 56 -28.63 -1.80 -19.86
CA PRO A 56 -29.39 -2.17 -18.66
C PRO A 56 -28.97 -3.49 -18.01
N VAL A 57 -27.91 -4.16 -18.52
CA VAL A 57 -27.37 -5.40 -17.93
C VAL A 57 -26.70 -5.14 -16.57
N ILE A 58 -26.19 -3.92 -16.34
CA ILE A 58 -25.51 -3.53 -15.09
C ILE A 58 -26.50 -2.69 -14.27
N THR A 59 -26.76 -3.12 -13.02
CA THR A 59 -27.60 -2.33 -12.11
C THR A 59 -26.81 -1.16 -11.49
N ILE A 60 -27.52 -0.12 -11.06
CA ILE A 60 -26.91 1.01 -10.33
C ILE A 60 -26.20 0.53 -9.05
N SER A 61 -26.75 -0.47 -8.38
CA SER A 61 -26.15 -1.07 -7.17
C SER A 61 -24.81 -1.73 -7.50
N THR A 62 -24.73 -2.50 -8.57
CA THR A 62 -23.49 -3.13 -9.04
C THR A 62 -22.45 -2.09 -9.45
N ALA A 63 -22.85 -1.02 -10.14
CA ALA A 63 -21.94 0.06 -10.52
C ALA A 63 -21.35 0.78 -9.30
N LYS A 64 -22.16 1.06 -8.28
CA LYS A 64 -21.70 1.63 -7.01
C LYS A 64 -20.73 0.71 -6.30
N PHE A 65 -21.08 -0.57 -6.16
CA PHE A 65 -20.22 -1.57 -5.54
C PHE A 65 -18.86 -1.66 -6.24
N LEU A 66 -18.83 -1.78 -7.57
CA LEU A 66 -17.60 -1.85 -8.34
C LEU A 66 -16.73 -0.60 -8.16
N THR A 67 -17.34 0.59 -8.18
CA THR A 67 -16.61 1.86 -7.96
C THR A 67 -15.95 1.88 -6.59
N MET A 68 -16.69 1.51 -5.54
CA MET A 68 -16.19 1.47 -4.17
C MET A 68 -15.10 0.40 -4.01
N ALA A 69 -15.34 -0.81 -4.51
CA ALA A 69 -14.42 -1.93 -4.37
C ALA A 69 -13.09 -1.69 -5.10
N VAL A 70 -13.13 -1.13 -6.32
CA VAL A 70 -11.92 -0.78 -7.08
C VAL A 70 -11.16 0.37 -6.39
N GLY A 71 -11.84 1.44 -5.99
CA GLY A 71 -11.22 2.56 -5.27
C GLY A 71 -10.61 2.13 -3.94
N ALA A 72 -11.32 1.33 -3.15
CA ALA A 72 -10.84 0.77 -1.89
C ALA A 72 -9.63 -0.15 -2.09
N SER A 73 -9.63 -0.97 -3.16
CA SER A 73 -8.51 -1.87 -3.47
C SER A 73 -7.23 -1.11 -3.81
N PHE A 74 -7.29 -0.08 -4.65
CA PHE A 74 -6.11 0.75 -4.94
C PHE A 74 -5.62 1.50 -3.71
N THR A 75 -6.54 2.05 -2.92
CA THR A 75 -6.20 2.72 -1.65
C THR A 75 -5.53 1.75 -0.68
N ALA A 76 -6.02 0.51 -0.57
CA ALA A 76 -5.44 -0.53 0.28
C ALA A 76 -4.01 -0.88 -0.17
N VAL A 77 -3.76 -1.06 -1.47
CA VAL A 77 -2.40 -1.32 -2.01
C VAL A 77 -1.44 -0.19 -1.61
N LEU A 78 -1.84 1.08 -1.80
CA LEU A 78 -1.03 2.23 -1.42
C LEU A 78 -0.82 2.30 0.10
N ALA A 79 -1.86 2.08 0.90
CA ALA A 79 -1.78 2.11 2.36
C ALA A 79 -0.82 1.04 2.91
N MET A 80 -0.84 -0.17 2.36
CA MET A 80 0.07 -1.24 2.78
C MET A 80 1.53 -0.90 2.44
N LYS A 81 1.78 -0.34 1.26
CA LYS A 81 3.12 0.14 0.90
C LYS A 81 3.56 1.28 1.80
N PHE A 82 2.65 2.21 2.12
CA PHE A 82 2.89 3.30 3.04
C PHE A 82 3.36 2.81 4.41
N LEU A 83 2.70 1.79 4.98
CA LEU A 83 3.08 1.20 6.27
C LEU A 83 4.52 0.70 6.26
N ILE A 84 4.93 -0.05 5.24
CA ILE A 84 6.30 -0.57 5.13
C ILE A 84 7.32 0.56 5.00
N VAL A 85 7.05 1.54 4.13
CA VAL A 85 7.96 2.68 3.92
C VAL A 85 8.06 3.55 5.18
N MET A 86 6.95 3.77 5.89
CA MET A 86 6.97 4.50 7.18
C MET A 86 7.82 3.77 8.21
N LEU A 87 7.67 2.46 8.35
CA LEU A 87 8.47 1.65 9.27
C LEU A 87 9.97 1.75 8.94
N CYS A 88 10.35 1.65 7.66
CA CYS A 88 11.74 1.83 7.22
C CYS A 88 12.26 3.25 7.49
N THR A 89 11.43 4.27 7.27
CA THR A 89 11.80 5.68 7.49
C THR A 89 12.00 5.97 8.97
N MET A 90 11.10 5.47 9.84
CA MET A 90 11.22 5.61 11.29
C MET A 90 12.48 4.93 11.81
N PHE A 91 12.76 3.69 11.36
CA PHE A 91 13.96 2.97 11.76
C PHE A 91 15.24 3.69 11.32
N SER A 92 15.29 4.18 10.09
CA SER A 92 16.41 4.97 9.56
C SER A 92 16.58 6.27 10.32
N GLY A 93 15.49 6.94 10.70
CA GLY A 93 15.49 8.15 11.52
C GLY A 93 16.07 7.90 12.93
N PHE A 94 15.62 6.82 13.56
CA PHE A 94 16.11 6.40 14.88
C PHE A 94 17.62 6.13 14.86
N MET A 95 18.11 5.39 13.87
CA MET A 95 19.54 5.11 13.72
C MET A 95 20.35 6.38 13.47
N ARG A 96 19.81 7.33 12.69
CA ARG A 96 20.47 8.62 12.44
C ARG A 96 20.55 9.48 13.71
N PHE A 97 19.49 9.46 14.52
CA PHE A 97 19.48 10.15 15.81
C PHE A 97 20.56 9.62 16.75
N HIS A 98 20.65 8.28 16.93
CA HIS A 98 21.67 7.67 17.77
C HIS A 98 23.09 7.95 17.27
N LYS A 99 23.32 7.94 15.96
CA LYS A 99 24.62 8.32 15.38
C LYS A 99 25.04 9.73 15.77
N LYS A 100 24.07 10.67 15.84
CA LYS A 100 24.37 12.08 16.11
C LYS A 100 24.54 12.40 17.60
N TYR A 101 23.73 11.79 18.46
CA TYR A 101 23.63 12.17 19.87
C TYR A 101 24.15 11.12 20.86
N ASN A 102 24.42 9.90 20.44
CA ASN A 102 24.86 8.80 21.30
C ASN A 102 25.90 7.93 20.56
N SER A 103 27.03 8.55 20.23
CA SER A 103 28.07 7.93 19.41
C SER A 103 28.75 6.73 20.09
N GLU A 104 28.84 6.73 21.43
CA GLU A 104 29.48 5.64 22.20
C GLU A 104 28.75 4.31 22.03
N ASN A 105 27.42 4.30 22.07
CA ASN A 105 26.60 3.11 21.91
C ASN A 105 26.23 2.83 20.45
N TYR A 106 26.54 3.75 19.53
CA TYR A 106 26.15 3.61 18.13
C TYR A 106 26.80 2.41 17.45
N GLN A 107 28.05 2.08 17.77
CA GLN A 107 28.73 0.93 17.16
C GLN A 107 28.04 -0.39 17.51
N ALA A 108 27.69 -0.59 18.78
CA ALA A 108 26.95 -1.77 19.22
C ALA A 108 25.55 -1.83 18.60
N LEU A 109 24.82 -0.70 18.57
CA LEU A 109 23.51 -0.59 17.92
C LEU A 109 23.58 -0.83 16.40
N SER A 110 24.62 -0.31 15.75
CA SER A 110 24.82 -0.46 14.31
C SER A 110 25.10 -1.92 13.92
N SER A 111 25.87 -2.66 14.72
CA SER A 111 26.15 -4.07 14.48
C SER A 111 24.88 -4.92 14.63
N LEU A 112 24.10 -4.69 15.69
CA LEU A 112 22.81 -5.34 15.90
C LEU A 112 21.81 -5.00 14.78
N SER A 113 21.74 -3.73 14.38
CA SER A 113 20.86 -3.24 13.34
C SER A 113 21.13 -3.87 11.97
N LYS A 114 22.38 -4.11 11.61
CA LYS A 114 22.75 -4.74 10.33
C LYS A 114 22.21 -6.17 10.18
N GLY A 115 22.17 -6.92 11.26
CA GLY A 115 21.62 -8.28 11.26
C GLY A 115 20.08 -8.31 11.42
N PHE A 116 19.54 -7.43 12.24
CA PHE A 116 18.12 -7.44 12.63
C PHE A 116 17.20 -6.70 11.66
N SER A 117 17.68 -5.62 11.06
CA SER A 117 16.87 -4.77 10.15
C SER A 117 16.30 -5.52 8.94
N PRO A 118 17.08 -6.35 8.21
CA PRO A 118 16.52 -7.11 7.07
C PRO A 118 15.46 -8.11 7.53
N SER A 119 15.68 -8.80 8.64
CA SER A 119 14.74 -9.80 9.18
C SER A 119 13.43 -9.15 9.63
N LEU A 120 13.52 -7.99 10.30
CA LEU A 120 12.35 -7.22 10.71
C LEU A 120 11.53 -6.73 9.52
N LEU A 121 12.20 -6.29 8.46
CA LEU A 121 11.54 -5.86 7.22
C LEU A 121 10.80 -7.01 6.54
N ILE A 122 11.41 -8.19 6.46
CA ILE A 122 10.78 -9.39 5.89
C ILE A 122 9.55 -9.76 6.74
N LEU A 123 9.69 -9.80 8.05
CA LEU A 123 8.59 -10.10 8.97
C LEU A 123 7.44 -9.10 8.80
N ALA A 124 7.73 -7.80 8.73
CA ALA A 124 6.72 -6.76 8.49
C ALA A 124 6.01 -6.96 7.15
N LYS A 125 6.75 -7.27 6.08
CA LYS A 125 6.16 -7.58 4.76
C LYS A 125 5.27 -8.82 4.82
N CYS A 126 5.67 -9.87 5.53
CA CYS A 126 4.85 -11.07 5.72
C CYS A 126 3.54 -10.75 6.46
N VAL A 127 3.61 -10.01 7.58
CA VAL A 127 2.42 -9.62 8.36
C VAL A 127 1.47 -8.76 7.51
N VAL A 128 1.99 -7.75 6.82
CA VAL A 128 1.18 -6.88 5.94
C VAL A 128 0.61 -7.68 4.77
N SER A 129 1.36 -8.64 4.22
CA SER A 129 0.87 -9.54 3.16
C SER A 129 -0.29 -10.41 3.64
N CYS A 130 -0.20 -10.99 4.83
CA CYS A 130 -1.30 -11.77 5.43
C CYS A 130 -2.51 -10.88 5.69
N GLY A 131 -2.31 -9.68 6.25
CA GLY A 131 -3.38 -8.70 6.46
C GLY A 131 -4.07 -8.27 5.17
N SER A 132 -3.31 -8.18 4.07
CA SER A 132 -3.86 -7.82 2.76
C SER A 132 -4.88 -8.83 2.24
N VAL A 133 -4.66 -10.11 2.48
CA VAL A 133 -5.62 -11.16 2.08
C VAL A 133 -6.98 -10.94 2.76
N LEU A 134 -6.97 -10.62 4.07
CA LEU A 134 -8.20 -10.34 4.82
C LEU A 134 -8.92 -9.09 4.31
N ILE A 135 -8.16 -8.02 4.03
CA ILE A 135 -8.72 -6.76 3.54
C ILE A 135 -9.36 -6.94 2.16
N PHE A 136 -8.66 -7.58 1.22
CA PHE A 136 -9.23 -7.83 -0.10
C PHE A 136 -10.39 -8.84 -0.08
N TYR A 137 -10.33 -9.83 0.83
CA TYR A 137 -11.47 -10.71 1.07
C TYR A 137 -12.70 -9.89 1.50
N GLY A 138 -12.55 -8.99 2.48
CA GLY A 138 -13.64 -8.12 2.94
C GLY A 138 -14.18 -7.17 1.86
N ILE A 139 -13.33 -6.70 0.93
CA ILE A 139 -13.76 -5.80 -0.16
C ILE A 139 -14.54 -6.54 -1.26
N TRP A 140 -14.13 -7.76 -1.61
CA TRP A 140 -14.62 -8.45 -2.81
C TRP A 140 -15.52 -9.66 -2.55
N LEU A 141 -15.44 -10.29 -1.38
CA LEU A 141 -16.09 -11.57 -1.10
C LEU A 141 -17.00 -11.58 0.14
N ALA A 142 -16.89 -10.56 1.03
CA ALA A 142 -17.80 -10.33 2.14
C ALA A 142 -18.87 -9.32 1.74
#